data_77d1167ae72a905cc61afd47edc4820b
#
_entry.id   77d1167ae72a905cc61afd47edc4820b
#
_cell.length_a   1.000
_cell.length_b   1.000
_cell.length_c   1.000
_cell.angle_alpha   90.00
_cell.angle_beta   90.00
_cell.angle_gamma   90.00
#
_symmetry.space_group_name_H-M   'P 1'
#
loop_
_entity.id
_entity.type
_entity.pdbx_description
1 polymer ?
#
loop_
_entity_poly.entity_id
_entity_poly.type
_entity_poly.pdbx_seq_one_letter_code
_entity_poly.pdbx_strand_id
1 'polypeptide(L)'
;MSPTPRAMNSRTRKARWGTPVAAGASLALVGGVLLWSPAGQAGASPTASSRAGFTAVAAGDIAEQCTASSSSCKHPKTAALVKEINPSFVMTMGDNQYDDARLKDFQKYYDKTWGAFKSKTRPVAGNHETYDPAGALAGYKSYFGSVAYPDGESYYSFDQGNWHFIALDSNSFDDDDQIDWLKDDLAANSKKCVAAYWHHPLFSSGEHGNDPVSRPVWKLLYDNKAELILNGHDHHYERFAPQTPDGKADANGIVELLGGMGGANPYDIEEVQPNSQKRLTKTFGVVKLDFTDTGFSWNLVATDGSTKDTSPSYSCH
;
A
#
# COMPACT_ATOMS: atom_id res chain seq x y z
N MET A 1 23.34 -2.15 44.22
CA MET A 1 22.01 -2.69 44.52
C MET A 1 21.37 -3.02 43.20
N SER A 2 21.37 -4.30 42.82
CA SER A 2 20.84 -4.81 41.55
C SER A 2 19.34 -5.09 41.70
N PRO A 3 18.48 -4.79 40.70
CA PRO A 3 17.09 -5.22 40.71
C PRO A 3 16.94 -6.65 40.15
N THR A 4 16.12 -7.42 40.83
CA THR A 4 15.72 -8.81 40.60
C THR A 4 14.79 -8.93 39.38
N PRO A 5 14.83 -10.00 38.58
CA PRO A 5 13.95 -10.17 37.42
C PRO A 5 12.54 -10.65 37.82
N ARG A 6 11.54 -10.09 37.16
CA ARG A 6 10.11 -10.41 37.33
C ARG A 6 9.76 -11.63 36.49
N ALA A 7 9.16 -12.64 37.10
CA ALA A 7 8.77 -13.91 36.49
C ALA A 7 7.62 -13.74 35.45
N MET A 8 7.82 -14.32 34.28
CA MET A 8 6.80 -14.50 33.25
C MET A 8 5.85 -15.64 33.61
N ASN A 9 4.56 -15.37 33.60
CA ASN A 9 3.50 -16.35 33.83
C ASN A 9 3.01 -16.88 32.47
N SER A 10 3.43 -18.08 32.08
CA SER A 10 2.97 -18.78 30.89
C SER A 10 1.58 -19.41 31.13
N ARG A 11 0.55 -18.94 30.45
CA ARG A 11 -0.75 -19.62 30.35
C ARG A 11 -0.80 -20.49 29.09
N THR A 12 -0.58 -21.79 29.27
CA THR A 12 -0.80 -22.81 28.26
C THR A 12 -2.32 -23.01 28.03
N ARG A 13 -2.79 -22.78 26.81
CA ARG A 13 -4.11 -23.20 26.36
C ARG A 13 -4.02 -24.59 25.73
N LYS A 14 -4.70 -25.55 26.32
CA LYS A 14 -4.84 -26.92 25.80
C LYS A 14 -5.83 -26.97 24.63
N ALA A 15 -5.38 -27.44 23.47
CA ALA A 15 -6.23 -27.80 22.34
C ALA A 15 -7.01 -29.09 22.66
N ARG A 16 -8.30 -29.11 22.36
CA ARG A 16 -9.13 -30.33 22.40
C ARG A 16 -9.27 -30.90 20.99
N TRP A 17 -8.82 -32.10 20.82
CA TRP A 17 -9.00 -32.90 19.62
C TRP A 17 -10.36 -33.68 19.71
N GLY A 18 -11.21 -33.52 18.71
CA GLY A 18 -12.41 -34.29 18.51
C GLY A 18 -12.17 -35.39 17.48
N THR A 19 -12.50 -36.62 17.82
CA THR A 19 -12.34 -37.83 17.00
C THR A 19 -13.45 -37.97 15.93
N PRO A 20 -13.15 -38.58 14.76
CA PRO A 20 -14.18 -38.83 13.73
C PRO A 20 -14.92 -40.12 13.97
N VAL A 21 -16.24 -40.11 13.68
CA VAL A 21 -17.11 -41.27 13.66
C VAL A 21 -17.25 -41.78 12.23
N ALA A 22 -16.98 -43.07 12.03
CA ALA A 22 -17.23 -43.79 10.79
C ALA A 22 -18.55 -44.53 10.85
N ALA A 23 -19.31 -44.52 9.78
CA ALA A 23 -20.36 -45.48 9.45
C ALA A 23 -20.63 -45.37 7.95
N GLY A 24 -20.64 -46.37 7.12
CA GLY A 24 -21.19 -47.66 7.17
C GLY A 24 -21.82 -47.87 5.78
N ALA A 25 -21.31 -48.80 4.98
CA ALA A 25 -21.75 -49.09 3.61
C ALA A 25 -23.09 -49.83 3.58
N SER A 26 -23.87 -49.58 2.53
CA SER A 26 -24.90 -50.55 2.06
C SER A 26 -24.99 -50.52 0.55
N LEU A 27 -24.66 -51.67 -0.07
CA LEU A 27 -24.91 -51.99 -1.47
C LEU A 27 -26.41 -52.30 -1.70
N ALA A 28 -26.97 -51.83 -2.78
CA ALA A 28 -28.13 -52.40 -3.42
C ALA A 28 -27.96 -52.34 -4.95
N LEU A 29 -27.95 -53.55 -5.56
CA LEU A 29 -28.04 -53.81 -6.98
C LEU A 29 -29.51 -53.88 -7.40
N VAL A 30 -29.90 -53.21 -8.47
CA VAL A 30 -31.00 -53.67 -9.37
C VAL A 30 -30.94 -52.97 -10.75
N GLY A 31 -30.90 -53.76 -11.79
CA GLY A 31 -31.67 -53.67 -13.01
C GLY A 31 -31.42 -52.53 -14.03
N GLY A 32 -30.83 -52.90 -15.18
CA GLY A 32 -30.69 -52.02 -16.34
C GLY A 32 -32.02 -51.81 -17.11
N VAL A 33 -32.12 -50.59 -17.64
CA VAL A 33 -32.98 -50.28 -18.80
C VAL A 33 -32.19 -49.32 -19.69
N LEU A 34 -31.93 -49.75 -20.92
CA LEU A 34 -31.40 -48.95 -21.99
C LEU A 34 -32.48 -47.97 -22.48
N LEU A 35 -32.28 -46.70 -22.35
CA LEU A 35 -33.06 -45.70 -23.06
C LEU A 35 -32.13 -44.66 -23.75
N TRP A 36 -32.46 -44.43 -24.95
CA TRP A 36 -31.88 -43.59 -25.96
C TRP A 36 -31.55 -42.18 -25.48
N SER A 37 -30.31 -41.71 -25.73
CA SER A 37 -29.87 -40.33 -25.44
C SER A 37 -30.30 -39.39 -26.57
N PRO A 38 -30.90 -38.24 -26.28
CA PRO A 38 -30.88 -37.12 -27.19
C PRO A 38 -29.57 -36.33 -27.04
N ALA A 39 -29.09 -35.77 -28.14
CA ALA A 39 -27.85 -35.01 -28.27
C ALA A 39 -27.74 -33.98 -27.16
N GLY A 40 -26.61 -34.04 -26.43
CA GLY A 40 -26.28 -33.10 -25.40
C GLY A 40 -26.07 -31.69 -25.94
N GLN A 41 -26.81 -30.73 -25.43
CA GLN A 41 -26.43 -29.31 -25.49
C GLN A 41 -25.13 -29.16 -24.72
N ALA A 42 -24.10 -28.65 -25.40
CA ALA A 42 -22.89 -28.20 -24.75
C ALA A 42 -23.27 -27.10 -23.76
N GLY A 43 -23.33 -27.43 -22.50
CA GLY A 43 -23.48 -26.45 -21.43
C GLY A 43 -22.31 -25.48 -21.51
N ALA A 44 -22.59 -24.22 -21.78
CA ALA A 44 -21.60 -23.17 -21.62
C ALA A 44 -21.11 -23.23 -20.17
N SER A 45 -19.81 -23.47 -20.00
CA SER A 45 -19.16 -23.32 -18.70
C SER A 45 -19.54 -21.95 -18.13
N PRO A 46 -19.92 -21.83 -16.86
CA PRO A 46 -20.13 -20.53 -16.27
C PRO A 46 -18.83 -19.75 -16.43
N THR A 47 -18.85 -18.69 -17.22
CA THR A 47 -17.80 -17.69 -17.23
C THR A 47 -17.66 -17.24 -15.77
N ALA A 48 -16.50 -17.50 -15.17
CA ALA A 48 -16.19 -16.98 -13.85
C ALA A 48 -16.48 -15.45 -13.91
N SER A 49 -17.49 -15.01 -13.18
CA SER A 49 -17.77 -13.60 -12.99
C SER A 49 -16.51 -13.01 -12.39
N SER A 50 -15.76 -12.25 -13.18
CA SER A 50 -14.67 -11.45 -12.64
C SER A 50 -15.31 -10.55 -11.57
N ARG A 51 -14.98 -10.78 -10.30
CA ARG A 51 -15.37 -9.86 -9.23
C ARG A 51 -14.93 -8.48 -9.68
N ALA A 52 -15.83 -7.51 -9.58
CA ALA A 52 -15.56 -6.15 -10.00
C ALA A 52 -14.29 -5.65 -9.30
N GLY A 53 -13.30 -5.26 -10.09
CA GLY A 53 -12.09 -4.63 -9.60
C GLY A 53 -12.43 -3.32 -8.87
N PHE A 54 -11.47 -2.76 -8.19
CA PHE A 54 -11.61 -1.47 -7.52
C PHE A 54 -10.45 -0.54 -7.92
N THR A 55 -10.69 0.75 -7.77
CA THR A 55 -9.69 1.78 -8.03
C THR A 55 -9.24 2.38 -6.70
N ALA A 56 -7.94 2.53 -6.52
CA ALA A 56 -7.33 3.33 -5.45
C ALA A 56 -6.52 4.49 -6.06
N VAL A 57 -6.19 5.46 -5.22
CA VAL A 57 -5.26 6.54 -5.56
C VAL A 57 -4.13 6.55 -4.56
N ALA A 58 -2.89 6.77 -5.04
CA ALA A 58 -1.72 6.95 -4.20
C ALA A 58 -0.99 8.26 -4.52
N ALA A 59 -0.52 8.96 -3.49
CA ALA A 59 0.42 10.07 -3.57
C ALA A 59 1.08 10.30 -2.20
N GLY A 60 2.33 10.73 -2.20
CA GLY A 60 3.05 11.26 -1.04
C GLY A 60 3.39 12.74 -1.23
N ASP A 61 4.02 13.34 -0.21
CA ASP A 61 4.65 14.66 -0.31
C ASP A 61 3.63 15.73 -0.72
N ILE A 62 2.63 15.97 0.17
CA ILE A 62 1.34 16.53 -0.27
C ILE A 62 1.21 18.02 0.05
N ALA A 63 1.00 18.37 1.31
CA ALA A 63 0.46 19.68 1.63
C ALA A 63 1.52 20.64 2.19
N GLU A 64 1.99 21.54 1.34
CA GLU A 64 2.78 22.69 1.78
C GLU A 64 1.94 23.73 2.53
N GLN A 65 2.61 24.64 3.26
CA GLN A 65 1.96 25.73 3.98
C GLN A 65 1.51 26.84 3.01
N CYS A 66 0.67 26.47 2.06
CA CYS A 66 0.09 27.39 1.08
C CYS A 66 -1.44 27.33 1.09
N THR A 67 -2.09 28.44 0.79
CA THR A 67 -3.56 28.50 0.73
C THR A 67 -4.09 27.92 -0.58
N ALA A 68 -5.23 27.25 -0.53
CA ALA A 68 -5.85 26.63 -1.70
C ALA A 68 -6.18 27.64 -2.84
N SER A 69 -6.27 28.91 -2.54
CA SER A 69 -6.48 29.97 -3.52
C SER A 69 -5.20 30.46 -4.23
N SER A 70 -4.02 30.05 -3.72
CA SER A 70 -2.75 30.43 -4.38
C SER A 70 -2.51 29.59 -5.64
N SER A 71 -2.14 30.22 -6.73
CA SER A 71 -1.80 29.55 -8.00
C SER A 71 -0.53 28.68 -7.90
N SER A 72 0.38 29.01 -6.96
CA SER A 72 1.59 28.23 -6.69
C SER A 72 1.30 26.95 -5.90
N CYS A 73 0.23 26.94 -5.10
CA CYS A 73 -0.16 25.80 -4.30
C CYS A 73 -0.61 24.62 -5.19
N LYS A 74 -0.08 23.44 -4.98
CA LYS A 74 -0.32 22.27 -5.86
C LYS A 74 -1.25 21.23 -5.26
N HIS A 75 -1.21 21.00 -3.94
CA HIS A 75 -2.08 20.03 -3.29
C HIS A 75 -3.59 20.24 -3.50
N PRO A 76 -4.13 21.45 -3.74
CA PRO A 76 -5.54 21.59 -4.13
C PRO A 76 -5.83 21.00 -5.52
N LYS A 77 -4.86 21.05 -6.44
CA LYS A 77 -5.02 20.50 -7.79
C LYS A 77 -4.96 18.98 -7.79
N THR A 78 -4.06 18.40 -7.00
CA THR A 78 -3.99 16.94 -6.85
C THR A 78 -5.21 16.41 -6.09
N ALA A 79 -5.72 17.13 -5.08
CA ALA A 79 -7.01 16.80 -4.44
C ALA A 79 -8.19 16.82 -5.44
N ALA A 80 -8.19 17.74 -6.41
CA ALA A 80 -9.22 17.78 -7.45
C ALA A 80 -9.18 16.50 -8.33
N LEU A 81 -8.00 16.00 -8.66
CA LEU A 81 -7.84 14.72 -9.37
C LEU A 81 -8.42 13.54 -8.56
N VAL A 82 -8.10 13.47 -7.26
CA VAL A 82 -8.66 12.42 -6.37
C VAL A 82 -10.18 12.47 -6.37
N LYS A 83 -10.76 13.68 -6.31
CA LYS A 83 -12.22 13.88 -6.35
C LYS A 83 -12.81 13.40 -7.68
N GLU A 84 -12.16 13.71 -8.80
CA GLU A 84 -12.61 13.31 -10.14
C GLU A 84 -12.53 11.78 -10.33
N ILE A 85 -11.41 11.17 -9.91
CA ILE A 85 -11.21 9.72 -9.98
C ILE A 85 -12.20 8.97 -9.07
N ASN A 86 -12.57 9.56 -7.93
CA ASN A 86 -13.47 9.00 -6.93
C ASN A 86 -13.10 7.55 -6.53
N PRO A 87 -11.89 7.30 -5.98
CA PRO A 87 -11.41 5.96 -5.67
C PRO A 87 -12.16 5.33 -4.49
N SER A 88 -12.04 4.01 -4.36
CA SER A 88 -12.53 3.25 -3.21
C SER A 88 -11.81 3.67 -1.92
N PHE A 89 -10.50 3.87 -2.00
CA PHE A 89 -9.66 4.43 -0.91
C PHE A 89 -8.45 5.18 -1.47
N VAL A 90 -7.80 5.94 -0.60
CA VAL A 90 -6.63 6.76 -0.91
C VAL A 90 -5.47 6.33 -0.02
N MET A 91 -4.34 5.97 -0.58
CA MET A 91 -3.08 5.74 0.12
C MET A 91 -2.24 7.02 0.11
N THR A 92 -1.86 7.53 1.27
CA THR A 92 -0.89 8.62 1.32
C THR A 92 0.44 8.09 1.82
N MET A 93 1.50 8.35 1.07
CA MET A 93 2.81 7.73 1.26
C MET A 93 3.76 8.63 2.07
N GLY A 94 3.24 9.20 3.17
CA GLY A 94 4.00 10.07 4.07
C GLY A 94 4.09 11.53 3.60
N ASP A 95 4.67 12.35 4.46
CA ASP A 95 4.78 13.80 4.29
C ASP A 95 3.46 14.42 3.86
N ASN A 96 2.44 14.10 4.66
CA ASN A 96 1.08 14.56 4.39
C ASN A 96 0.96 16.08 4.55
N GLN A 97 1.68 16.65 5.53
CA GLN A 97 1.67 18.07 5.84
C GLN A 97 3.06 18.62 6.18
N TYR A 98 3.54 19.57 5.43
CA TYR A 98 4.78 20.31 5.63
C TYR A 98 4.59 21.54 6.55
N ASP A 99 5.67 22.13 7.23
CA ASP A 99 7.02 21.52 7.27
C ASP A 99 7.17 20.57 8.48
N ASP A 100 6.46 20.86 9.58
CA ASP A 100 6.58 20.17 10.88
C ASP A 100 5.34 19.32 11.20
N ALA A 101 4.43 19.12 10.27
CA ALA A 101 3.20 18.34 10.40
C ALA A 101 2.37 18.62 11.68
N ARG A 102 2.37 19.88 12.16
CA ARG A 102 1.61 20.28 13.35
C ARG A 102 0.11 20.15 13.11
N LEU A 103 -0.65 19.78 14.11
CA LEU A 103 -2.11 19.67 14.02
C LEU A 103 -2.76 20.94 13.43
N LYS A 104 -2.31 22.13 13.82
CA LYS A 104 -2.80 23.40 13.28
C LYS A 104 -2.60 23.56 11.77
N ASP A 105 -1.49 23.02 11.25
CA ASP A 105 -1.14 23.09 9.83
C ASP A 105 -1.92 22.05 9.04
N PHE A 106 -2.11 20.84 9.56
CA PHE A 106 -3.09 19.88 9.04
C PHE A 106 -4.48 20.51 8.91
N GLN A 107 -5.00 21.16 9.96
CA GLN A 107 -6.31 21.79 9.98
C GLN A 107 -6.42 22.99 9.01
N LYS A 108 -5.31 23.71 8.81
CA LYS A 108 -5.27 24.92 7.98
C LYS A 108 -5.09 24.64 6.49
N TYR A 109 -4.27 23.65 6.12
CA TYR A 109 -3.86 23.39 4.75
C TYR A 109 -4.35 22.06 4.21
N TYR A 110 -3.92 20.93 4.75
CA TYR A 110 -4.32 19.60 4.31
C TYR A 110 -5.83 19.38 4.36
N ASP A 111 -6.47 19.74 5.48
CA ASP A 111 -7.90 19.57 5.72
C ASP A 111 -8.78 20.29 4.68
N LYS A 112 -8.31 21.43 4.17
CA LYS A 112 -9.05 22.22 3.18
C LYS A 112 -9.03 21.63 1.77
N THR A 113 -8.25 20.57 1.55
CA THR A 113 -8.06 19.93 0.25
C THR A 113 -8.19 18.42 0.36
N TRP A 114 -7.14 17.72 0.76
CA TRP A 114 -7.12 16.27 0.92
C TRP A 114 -7.97 15.76 2.10
N GLY A 115 -8.25 16.61 3.09
CA GLY A 115 -9.15 16.30 4.19
C GLY A 115 -10.56 15.88 3.75
N ALA A 116 -11.00 16.28 2.55
CA ALA A 116 -12.25 15.82 1.94
C ALA A 116 -12.33 14.29 1.78
N PHE A 117 -11.19 13.61 1.77
CA PHE A 117 -11.10 12.16 1.59
C PHE A 117 -10.72 11.42 2.87
N LYS A 118 -10.58 12.11 4.01
CA LYS A 118 -10.06 11.57 5.26
C LYS A 118 -10.68 10.24 5.65
N SER A 119 -11.99 10.08 5.52
CA SER A 119 -12.70 8.84 5.89
C SER A 119 -12.32 7.60 5.08
N LYS A 120 -11.82 7.80 3.86
CA LYS A 120 -11.33 6.73 2.99
C LYS A 120 -9.81 6.76 2.76
N THR A 121 -9.10 7.66 3.44
CA THR A 121 -7.64 7.70 3.42
C THR A 121 -7.07 6.57 4.29
N ARG A 122 -5.98 5.99 3.83
CA ARG A 122 -5.14 5.01 4.53
C ARG A 122 -3.74 5.60 4.57
N PRO A 123 -3.44 6.46 5.55
CA PRO A 123 -2.20 7.22 5.55
C PRO A 123 -1.05 6.44 6.18
N VAL A 124 0.18 6.75 5.76
CA VAL A 124 1.40 6.46 6.52
C VAL A 124 2.11 7.77 6.86
N ALA A 125 3.00 7.74 7.85
CA ALA A 125 3.82 8.87 8.22
C ALA A 125 5.07 8.96 7.33
N GLY A 126 5.52 10.19 7.06
CA GLY A 126 6.85 10.48 6.52
C GLY A 126 7.76 11.11 7.59
N ASN A 127 8.95 11.55 7.18
CA ASN A 127 9.89 12.19 8.11
C ASN A 127 9.38 13.55 8.62
N HIS A 128 8.64 14.31 7.83
CA HIS A 128 8.06 15.58 8.26
C HIS A 128 7.04 15.42 9.39
N GLU A 129 6.34 14.31 9.47
CA GLU A 129 5.47 14.00 10.60
C GLU A 129 6.24 13.79 11.91
N THR A 130 7.54 13.44 11.86
CA THR A 130 8.38 13.30 13.06
C THR A 130 8.90 14.63 13.61
N TYR A 131 8.81 15.72 12.84
CA TYR A 131 9.33 17.04 13.22
C TYR A 131 8.37 17.87 14.07
N ASP A 132 7.18 17.35 14.41
CA ASP A 132 6.23 18.10 15.23
C ASP A 132 6.85 18.43 16.62
N PRO A 133 6.96 19.72 16.98
CA PRO A 133 7.47 20.12 18.29
C PRO A 133 6.69 19.60 19.50
N ALA A 134 5.44 19.16 19.30
CA ALA A 134 4.62 18.54 20.33
C ALA A 134 5.00 17.08 20.60
N GLY A 135 5.89 16.52 19.80
CA GLY A 135 6.37 15.14 19.82
C GLY A 135 6.22 14.48 18.46
N ALA A 136 7.10 13.53 18.14
CA ALA A 136 7.06 12.80 16.89
C ALA A 136 5.65 12.25 16.62
N LEU A 137 5.14 12.46 15.41
CA LEU A 137 3.81 12.07 14.93
C LEU A 137 2.61 12.68 15.69
N ALA A 138 2.81 13.64 16.61
CA ALA A 138 1.73 14.14 17.47
C ALA A 138 0.59 14.81 16.66
N GLY A 139 0.92 15.67 15.71
CA GLY A 139 -0.06 16.31 14.82
C GLY A 139 -0.73 15.32 13.88
N TYR A 140 0.04 14.42 13.31
CA TYR A 140 -0.44 13.34 12.44
C TYR A 140 -1.45 12.44 13.18
N LYS A 141 -1.07 11.93 14.35
CA LYS A 141 -1.94 11.11 15.21
C LYS A 141 -3.20 11.86 15.64
N SER A 142 -3.05 13.13 16.03
CA SER A 142 -4.19 13.97 16.44
C SER A 142 -5.13 14.27 15.26
N TYR A 143 -4.59 14.44 14.06
CA TYR A 143 -5.39 14.72 12.88
C TYR A 143 -6.11 13.48 12.36
N PHE A 144 -5.39 12.39 12.07
CA PHE A 144 -5.96 11.18 11.46
C PHE A 144 -6.69 10.27 12.48
N GLY A 145 -6.24 10.24 13.73
CA GLY A 145 -6.83 9.40 14.78
C GLY A 145 -6.75 7.92 14.41
N SER A 146 -7.84 7.18 14.64
CA SER A 146 -7.92 5.74 14.35
C SER A 146 -7.79 5.37 12.87
N VAL A 147 -7.83 6.34 11.95
CA VAL A 147 -7.56 6.09 10.52
C VAL A 147 -6.10 5.73 10.28
N ALA A 148 -5.18 6.38 11.03
CA ALA A 148 -3.74 6.13 10.96
C ALA A 148 -3.24 5.18 12.04
N TYR A 149 -4.03 4.97 13.08
CA TYR A 149 -3.70 4.15 14.25
C TYR A 149 -4.88 3.23 14.61
N PRO A 150 -5.31 2.33 13.71
CA PRO A 150 -6.49 1.50 13.97
C PRO A 150 -6.31 0.60 15.19
N ASP A 151 -5.09 0.08 15.41
CA ASP A 151 -4.75 -0.82 16.51
C ASP A 151 -3.80 -0.18 17.54
N GLY A 152 -3.60 1.15 17.45
CA GLY A 152 -2.76 1.91 18.37
C GLY A 152 -1.34 2.16 17.88
N GLU A 153 -0.90 1.48 16.81
CA GLU A 153 0.40 1.62 16.17
C GLU A 153 0.33 2.45 14.90
N SER A 154 1.46 3.02 14.44
CA SER A 154 1.56 3.81 13.21
C SER A 154 1.65 2.96 11.94
N TYR A 155 1.60 1.65 12.07
CA TYR A 155 1.58 0.65 11.00
C TYR A 155 0.36 -0.25 11.16
N TYR A 156 -0.17 -0.75 10.04
CA TYR A 156 -1.38 -1.57 10.02
C TYR A 156 -1.57 -2.25 8.66
N SER A 157 -2.48 -3.20 8.58
CA SER A 157 -2.92 -3.80 7.32
C SER A 157 -4.44 -3.75 7.16
N PHE A 158 -4.90 -3.94 5.94
CA PHE A 158 -6.31 -4.05 5.61
C PHE A 158 -6.51 -4.81 4.31
N ASP A 159 -7.68 -5.43 4.17
CA ASP A 159 -8.05 -6.18 2.99
C ASP A 159 -9.05 -5.44 2.12
N GLN A 160 -8.87 -5.55 0.80
CA GLN A 160 -9.87 -5.16 -0.19
C GLN A 160 -9.91 -6.17 -1.34
N GLY A 161 -11.03 -6.87 -1.51
CA GLY A 161 -11.13 -7.95 -2.50
C GLY A 161 -10.14 -9.08 -2.20
N ASN A 162 -9.33 -9.47 -3.18
CA ASN A 162 -8.26 -10.46 -3.05
C ASN A 162 -6.90 -9.87 -2.70
N TRP A 163 -6.87 -8.61 -2.33
CA TRP A 163 -5.66 -7.88 -1.97
C TRP A 163 -5.53 -7.69 -0.47
N HIS A 164 -4.31 -7.86 0.01
CA HIS A 164 -3.84 -7.48 1.33
C HIS A 164 -2.94 -6.26 1.19
N PHE A 165 -3.29 -5.17 1.86
CA PHE A 165 -2.56 -3.91 1.85
C PHE A 165 -1.88 -3.70 3.20
N ILE A 166 -0.59 -3.39 3.17
CA ILE A 166 0.25 -3.21 4.36
C ILE A 166 0.78 -1.79 4.38
N ALA A 167 0.39 -1.01 5.38
CA ALA A 167 0.81 0.35 5.64
C ALA A 167 1.89 0.34 6.73
N LEU A 168 3.09 0.83 6.44
CA LEU A 168 4.24 0.76 7.33
C LEU A 168 4.78 2.14 7.69
N ASP A 169 5.39 2.25 8.87
CA ASP A 169 6.10 3.45 9.31
C ASP A 169 7.60 3.28 9.13
N SER A 170 8.14 3.83 8.04
CA SER A 170 9.57 3.71 7.73
C SER A 170 10.48 4.55 8.64
N ASN A 171 9.91 5.42 9.50
CA ASN A 171 10.69 6.10 10.54
C ASN A 171 11.10 5.16 11.68
N SER A 172 10.52 3.96 11.76
CA SER A 172 10.76 2.96 12.80
C SER A 172 11.04 1.56 12.22
N PHE A 173 11.72 1.47 11.08
CA PHE A 173 12.14 0.18 10.52
C PHE A 173 13.30 -0.50 11.29
N ASP A 174 13.89 0.17 12.25
CA ASP A 174 14.81 -0.36 13.24
C ASP A 174 14.12 -0.87 14.52
N ASP A 175 12.79 -0.76 14.61
CA ASP A 175 11.97 -1.28 15.71
C ASP A 175 11.58 -2.73 15.45
N ASP A 176 12.07 -3.63 16.31
CA ASP A 176 11.78 -5.06 16.22
C ASP A 176 10.26 -5.35 16.33
N ASP A 177 9.50 -4.54 17.07
CA ASP A 177 8.05 -4.74 17.24
C ASP A 177 7.30 -4.61 15.90
N GLN A 178 7.63 -3.62 15.06
CA GLN A 178 7.04 -3.49 13.72
C GLN A 178 7.46 -4.63 12.80
N ILE A 179 8.71 -5.04 12.86
CA ILE A 179 9.24 -6.14 12.03
C ILE A 179 8.59 -7.49 12.42
N ASP A 180 8.42 -7.75 13.71
CA ASP A 180 7.77 -8.97 14.18
C ASP A 180 6.27 -8.97 13.85
N TRP A 181 5.60 -7.81 14.01
CA TRP A 181 4.22 -7.64 13.56
C TRP A 181 4.08 -7.92 12.05
N LEU A 182 4.98 -7.41 11.20
CA LEU A 182 4.94 -7.64 9.75
C LEU A 182 5.10 -9.14 9.41
N LYS A 183 5.98 -9.86 10.11
CA LYS A 183 6.14 -11.32 9.92
C LYS A 183 4.84 -12.07 10.26
N ASP A 184 4.22 -11.70 11.39
CA ASP A 184 2.97 -12.33 11.85
C ASP A 184 1.80 -12.00 10.92
N ASP A 185 1.69 -10.77 10.45
CA ASP A 185 0.67 -10.31 9.50
C ASP A 185 0.78 -11.04 8.15
N LEU A 186 1.99 -11.10 7.58
CA LEU A 186 2.25 -11.86 6.35
C LEU A 186 1.97 -13.37 6.52
N ALA A 187 2.32 -13.95 7.67
CA ALA A 187 2.03 -15.36 7.96
C ALA A 187 0.54 -15.65 8.12
N ALA A 188 -0.24 -14.69 8.61
CA ALA A 188 -1.69 -14.80 8.78
C ALA A 188 -2.46 -14.48 7.49
N ASN A 189 -1.83 -13.83 6.51
CA ASN A 189 -2.46 -13.41 5.27
C ASN A 189 -2.98 -14.61 4.45
N SER A 190 -4.24 -14.52 4.03
CA SER A 190 -4.89 -15.50 3.16
C SER A 190 -5.23 -14.95 1.77
N LYS A 191 -4.90 -13.66 1.49
CA LYS A 191 -5.16 -13.05 0.19
C LYS A 191 -4.09 -13.45 -0.80
N LYS A 192 -4.49 -13.52 -2.07
CA LYS A 192 -3.57 -13.90 -3.14
C LYS A 192 -2.53 -12.80 -3.44
N CYS A 193 -2.94 -11.55 -3.40
CA CYS A 193 -2.14 -10.42 -3.82
C CYS A 193 -1.75 -9.56 -2.62
N VAL A 194 -0.51 -9.09 -2.56
CA VAL A 194 0.01 -8.24 -1.49
C VAL A 194 0.58 -6.94 -2.06
N ALA A 195 0.18 -5.81 -1.50
CA ALA A 195 0.79 -4.53 -1.77
C ALA A 195 1.19 -3.86 -0.45
N ALA A 196 2.35 -3.23 -0.40
CA ALA A 196 2.80 -2.50 0.76
C ALA A 196 3.16 -1.05 0.39
N TYR A 197 3.08 -0.14 1.36
CA TYR A 197 3.48 1.24 1.14
C TYR A 197 3.99 1.89 2.43
N TRP A 198 4.98 2.77 2.25
CA TRP A 198 5.61 3.57 3.29
C TRP A 198 6.32 4.76 2.65
N HIS A 199 7.03 5.58 3.43
CA HIS A 199 7.59 6.83 2.94
C HIS A 199 8.95 6.66 2.25
N HIS A 200 10.00 6.17 2.95
CA HIS A 200 11.38 6.13 2.46
C HIS A 200 11.63 4.98 1.49
N PRO A 201 11.93 5.22 0.20
CA PRO A 201 12.09 4.18 -0.80
C PRO A 201 13.39 3.40 -0.64
N LEU A 202 13.39 2.09 -0.97
CA LEU A 202 14.65 1.34 -1.07
C LEU A 202 15.45 1.77 -2.30
N PHE A 203 14.79 2.05 -3.41
CA PHE A 203 15.42 2.49 -4.65
C PHE A 203 14.82 3.82 -5.09
N SER A 204 15.69 4.80 -5.35
CA SER A 204 15.31 6.10 -5.90
C SER A 204 16.46 6.69 -6.72
N SER A 205 16.10 7.29 -7.84
CA SER A 205 17.02 8.09 -8.67
C SER A 205 17.04 9.59 -8.29
N GLY A 206 16.27 9.99 -7.27
CA GLY A 206 16.10 11.36 -6.85
C GLY A 206 17.19 11.87 -5.92
N GLU A 207 16.93 13.01 -5.30
CA GLU A 207 17.89 13.78 -4.50
C GLU A 207 18.33 13.05 -3.22
N HIS A 208 17.40 12.30 -2.58
CA HIS A 208 17.71 11.49 -1.40
C HIS A 208 18.32 10.14 -1.75
N GLY A 209 18.02 9.61 -2.94
CA GLY A 209 18.56 8.35 -3.43
C GLY A 209 18.01 7.13 -2.68
N ASN A 210 18.77 6.04 -2.73
CA ASN A 210 18.40 4.77 -2.11
C ASN A 210 18.48 4.84 -0.58
N ASP A 211 17.43 4.38 0.12
CA ASP A 211 17.46 4.22 1.58
C ASP A 211 17.57 2.74 1.99
N PRO A 212 18.77 2.27 2.39
CA PRO A 212 18.99 0.88 2.75
C PRO A 212 18.25 0.43 4.02
N VAL A 213 17.69 1.34 4.82
CA VAL A 213 16.88 1.01 6.01
C VAL A 213 15.67 0.17 5.62
N SER A 214 15.11 0.40 4.44
CA SER A 214 13.95 -0.34 3.90
C SER A 214 14.27 -1.76 3.43
N ARG A 215 15.54 -2.14 3.27
CA ARG A 215 15.93 -3.44 2.69
C ARG A 215 15.44 -4.67 3.47
N PRO A 216 15.49 -4.73 4.81
CA PRO A 216 14.97 -5.89 5.56
C PRO A 216 13.46 -6.09 5.34
N VAL A 217 12.68 -5.01 5.33
CA VAL A 217 11.24 -5.02 5.05
C VAL A 217 10.97 -5.47 3.62
N TRP A 218 11.70 -4.92 2.65
CA TRP A 218 11.64 -5.33 1.25
C TRP A 218 11.88 -6.84 1.08
N LYS A 219 12.88 -7.37 1.82
CA LYS A 219 13.19 -8.81 1.77
C LYS A 219 12.05 -9.66 2.32
N LEU A 220 11.43 -9.26 3.44
CA LEU A 220 10.27 -9.97 3.98
C LEU A 220 9.10 -9.99 2.98
N LEU A 221 8.81 -8.85 2.34
CA LEU A 221 7.77 -8.74 1.34
C LEU A 221 8.08 -9.59 0.09
N TYR A 222 9.33 -9.57 -0.39
CA TYR A 222 9.76 -10.37 -1.54
C TYR A 222 9.67 -11.87 -1.25
N ASP A 223 10.13 -12.33 -0.07
CA ASP A 223 10.05 -13.74 0.34
C ASP A 223 8.59 -14.20 0.46
N ASN A 224 7.66 -13.29 0.73
CA ASN A 224 6.22 -13.54 0.80
C ASN A 224 5.46 -13.15 -0.48
N LYS A 225 6.18 -12.94 -1.60
CA LYS A 225 5.62 -12.72 -2.94
C LYS A 225 4.70 -11.49 -3.05
N ALA A 226 5.05 -10.40 -2.41
CA ALA A 226 4.37 -9.13 -2.65
C ALA A 226 4.59 -8.64 -4.08
N GLU A 227 3.59 -8.02 -4.67
CA GLU A 227 3.59 -7.56 -6.06
C GLU A 227 4.00 -6.11 -6.23
N LEU A 228 3.66 -5.26 -5.25
CA LEU A 228 3.74 -3.81 -5.38
C LEU A 228 4.22 -3.15 -4.10
N ILE A 229 5.16 -2.23 -4.24
CA ILE A 229 5.56 -1.29 -3.19
C ILE A 229 5.35 0.13 -3.71
N LEU A 230 4.80 1.00 -2.83
CA LEU A 230 4.58 2.42 -3.12
C LEU A 230 5.32 3.28 -2.09
N ASN A 231 6.05 4.29 -2.58
CA ASN A 231 6.84 5.19 -1.73
C ASN A 231 6.66 6.67 -2.12
N GLY A 232 7.01 7.57 -1.19
CA GLY A 232 7.15 9.00 -1.38
C GLY A 232 8.58 9.46 -1.24
N HIS A 233 8.82 10.51 -0.44
CA HIS A 233 10.08 11.05 0.01
C HIS A 233 10.86 11.82 -1.06
N ASP A 234 11.19 11.20 -2.17
CA ASP A 234 11.74 11.91 -3.32
C ASP A 234 10.60 12.52 -4.15
N HIS A 235 10.62 13.84 -4.29
CA HIS A 235 9.52 14.62 -4.86
C HIS A 235 9.47 14.52 -6.39
N HIS A 236 9.38 13.29 -6.89
CA HIS A 236 9.20 12.98 -8.31
C HIS A 236 8.35 11.73 -8.49
N TYR A 237 8.01 11.44 -9.72
CA TYR A 237 7.44 10.13 -10.09
C TYR A 237 8.55 9.25 -10.64
N GLU A 238 8.64 8.03 -10.14
CA GLU A 238 9.50 7.00 -10.71
C GLU A 238 8.84 5.63 -10.65
N ARG A 239 9.10 4.80 -11.65
CA ARG A 239 8.72 3.38 -11.63
C ARG A 239 9.90 2.50 -11.99
N PHE A 240 9.99 1.39 -11.30
CA PHE A 240 11.00 0.35 -11.54
C PHE A 240 10.38 -0.87 -12.21
N ALA A 241 11.20 -1.59 -12.98
CA ALA A 241 10.86 -2.95 -13.38
C ALA A 241 10.76 -3.85 -12.14
N PRO A 242 10.00 -4.97 -12.19
CA PRO A 242 10.00 -5.93 -11.11
C PRO A 242 11.43 -6.36 -10.76
N GLN A 243 11.76 -6.34 -9.46
CA GLN A 243 13.14 -6.54 -9.00
C GLN A 243 13.21 -7.21 -7.62
N THR A 244 14.40 -7.71 -7.30
CA THR A 244 14.74 -8.27 -5.99
C THR A 244 15.13 -7.18 -4.99
N PRO A 245 15.23 -7.47 -3.67
CA PRO A 245 15.75 -6.54 -2.66
C PRO A 245 17.19 -6.06 -2.90
N ASP A 246 17.93 -6.75 -3.76
CA ASP A 246 19.31 -6.38 -4.16
C ASP A 246 19.36 -5.56 -5.46
N GLY A 247 18.22 -5.13 -5.99
CA GLY A 247 18.13 -4.34 -7.23
C GLY A 247 18.45 -5.13 -8.49
N LYS A 248 18.26 -6.46 -8.48
CA LYS A 248 18.38 -7.29 -9.68
C LYS A 248 17.01 -7.44 -10.33
N ALA A 249 16.94 -7.26 -11.66
CA ALA A 249 15.72 -7.51 -12.41
C ALA A 249 15.24 -8.95 -12.21
N ASP A 250 13.97 -9.12 -11.88
CA ASP A 250 13.32 -10.41 -11.65
C ASP A 250 11.86 -10.33 -12.11
N ALA A 251 11.46 -11.19 -13.05
CA ALA A 251 10.09 -11.18 -13.56
C ALA A 251 9.02 -11.48 -12.49
N ASN A 252 9.42 -12.19 -11.41
CA ASN A 252 8.60 -12.47 -10.24
C ASN A 252 8.95 -11.54 -9.05
N GLY A 253 9.69 -10.47 -9.30
CA GLY A 253 10.06 -9.48 -8.29
C GLY A 253 8.96 -8.47 -8.02
N ILE A 254 9.23 -7.55 -7.11
CA ILE A 254 8.29 -6.52 -6.71
C ILE A 254 8.44 -5.31 -7.65
N VAL A 255 7.31 -4.77 -8.09
CA VAL A 255 7.25 -3.45 -8.75
C VAL A 255 7.32 -2.37 -7.67
N GLU A 256 8.22 -1.40 -7.82
CA GLU A 256 8.27 -0.21 -6.98
C GLU A 256 7.82 1.02 -7.75
N LEU A 257 6.99 1.85 -7.11
CA LEU A 257 6.54 3.13 -7.61
C LEU A 257 6.80 4.22 -6.57
N LEU A 258 7.54 5.25 -6.97
CA LEU A 258 7.64 6.48 -6.21
C LEU A 258 6.59 7.46 -6.71
N GLY A 259 5.82 8.01 -5.79
CA GLY A 259 4.74 8.94 -6.06
C GLY A 259 4.81 10.19 -5.18
N GLY A 260 6.01 10.76 -5.00
CA GLY A 260 6.27 11.97 -4.20
C GLY A 260 5.87 13.28 -4.89
N MET A 261 4.83 13.27 -5.73
CA MET A 261 4.42 14.44 -6.52
C MET A 261 3.04 15.00 -6.10
N GLY A 262 2.62 14.74 -4.84
CA GLY A 262 1.32 15.16 -4.30
C GLY A 262 1.13 16.67 -4.14
N GLY A 263 2.24 17.44 -4.04
CA GLY A 263 2.12 18.90 -3.95
C GLY A 263 3.34 19.65 -3.46
N ALA A 264 4.31 19.00 -2.83
CA ALA A 264 5.56 19.59 -2.39
C ALA A 264 6.50 19.94 -3.57
N ASN A 265 7.48 20.81 -3.31
CA ASN A 265 8.40 21.26 -4.34
C ASN A 265 9.14 20.07 -4.98
N PRO A 266 9.19 19.97 -6.33
CA PRO A 266 9.78 18.82 -6.99
C PRO A 266 11.30 18.80 -6.88
N TYR A 267 11.87 17.61 -6.78
CA TYR A 267 13.30 17.34 -6.84
C TYR A 267 13.76 16.97 -8.26
N ASP A 268 15.06 17.11 -8.51
CA ASP A 268 15.65 16.67 -9.77
C ASP A 268 16.13 15.19 -9.67
N ILE A 269 16.48 14.60 -10.77
CA ILE A 269 17.10 13.26 -10.82
C ILE A 269 18.61 13.45 -10.67
N GLU A 270 19.21 12.77 -9.69
CA GLU A 270 20.65 12.81 -9.43
C GLU A 270 21.38 11.64 -10.08
N GLU A 271 21.00 10.41 -9.74
CA GLU A 271 21.64 9.19 -10.27
C GLU A 271 20.61 8.15 -10.65
N VAL A 272 20.51 7.86 -11.95
CA VAL A 272 19.54 6.87 -12.45
C VAL A 272 19.89 5.48 -11.95
N GLN A 273 18.99 4.90 -11.13
CA GLN A 273 19.19 3.58 -10.57
C GLN A 273 18.92 2.46 -11.57
N PRO A 274 19.57 1.29 -11.41
CA PRO A 274 19.25 0.10 -12.18
C PRO A 274 17.73 -0.23 -12.12
N ASN A 275 17.19 -0.76 -13.20
CA ASN A 275 15.77 -1.12 -13.38
C ASN A 275 14.79 0.05 -13.37
N SER A 276 15.23 1.30 -13.19
CA SER A 276 14.38 2.46 -13.33
C SER A 276 13.93 2.63 -14.80
N GLN A 277 12.62 2.62 -15.04
CA GLN A 277 12.02 2.61 -16.38
C GLN A 277 11.45 3.97 -16.78
N LYS A 278 10.93 4.72 -15.85
CA LYS A 278 10.30 6.02 -16.10
C LYS A 278 10.54 6.95 -14.91
N ARG A 279 10.95 8.18 -15.20
CA ARG A 279 11.15 9.27 -14.22
C ARG A 279 10.52 10.54 -14.78
N LEU A 280 9.78 11.26 -13.92
CA LEU A 280 9.18 12.56 -14.26
C LEU A 280 9.38 13.51 -13.08
N THR A 281 10.20 14.51 -13.28
CA THR A 281 10.37 15.63 -12.38
C THR A 281 9.39 16.76 -12.74
N LYS A 282 9.20 17.72 -11.83
CA LYS A 282 8.37 18.92 -12.06
C LYS A 282 6.94 18.62 -12.54
N THR A 283 6.47 17.39 -12.22
CA THR A 283 5.13 16.92 -12.51
C THR A 283 4.39 16.75 -11.20
N PHE A 284 3.23 17.39 -11.07
CA PHE A 284 2.32 17.18 -9.94
C PHE A 284 1.16 16.31 -10.40
N GLY A 285 0.77 15.35 -9.57
CA GLY A 285 -0.26 14.40 -9.93
C GLY A 285 -0.55 13.37 -8.86
N VAL A 286 -1.25 12.34 -9.27
CA VAL A 286 -1.57 11.18 -8.42
C VAL A 286 -1.44 9.89 -9.24
N VAL A 287 -1.06 8.80 -8.59
CA VAL A 287 -1.09 7.46 -9.19
C VAL A 287 -2.50 6.89 -9.02
N LYS A 288 -3.22 6.72 -10.12
CA LYS A 288 -4.48 5.98 -10.17
C LYS A 288 -4.17 4.52 -10.38
N LEU A 289 -4.50 3.67 -9.42
CA LEU A 289 -4.29 2.23 -9.45
C LEU A 289 -5.62 1.50 -9.67
N ASP A 290 -5.64 0.61 -10.65
CA ASP A 290 -6.78 -0.24 -10.93
C ASP A 290 -6.42 -1.69 -10.57
N PHE A 291 -7.12 -2.24 -9.55
CA PHE A 291 -6.90 -3.59 -9.01
C PHE A 291 -7.99 -4.54 -9.49
N THR A 292 -7.58 -5.77 -9.80
CA THR A 292 -8.48 -6.90 -10.07
C THR A 292 -8.25 -8.01 -9.04
N ASP A 293 -9.00 -9.08 -9.08
CA ASP A 293 -8.81 -10.23 -8.19
C ASP A 293 -7.44 -10.92 -8.37
N THR A 294 -6.73 -10.66 -9.47
CA THR A 294 -5.52 -11.40 -9.84
C THR A 294 -4.40 -10.52 -10.39
N GLY A 295 -4.49 -9.20 -10.26
CA GLY A 295 -3.47 -8.30 -10.77
C GLY A 295 -3.83 -6.83 -10.66
N PHE A 296 -2.94 -5.98 -11.17
CA PHE A 296 -3.06 -4.54 -11.10
C PHE A 296 -2.46 -3.84 -12.32
N SER A 297 -2.85 -2.59 -12.49
CA SER A 297 -2.26 -1.63 -13.41
C SER A 297 -2.42 -0.23 -12.85
N TRP A 298 -1.71 0.74 -13.43
CA TRP A 298 -1.85 2.14 -12.99
C TRP A 298 -1.70 3.14 -14.13
N ASN A 299 -2.17 4.34 -13.85
CA ASN A 299 -1.92 5.54 -14.64
C ASN A 299 -1.41 6.66 -13.71
N LEU A 300 -0.37 7.36 -14.14
CA LEU A 300 -0.02 8.64 -13.54
C LEU A 300 -0.90 9.73 -14.16
N VAL A 301 -1.79 10.31 -13.37
CA VAL A 301 -2.67 11.41 -13.77
C VAL A 301 -2.11 12.72 -13.24
N ALA A 302 -1.73 13.61 -14.15
CA ALA A 302 -1.13 14.90 -13.79
C ALA A 302 -2.18 16.01 -13.63
N THR A 303 -1.79 17.08 -12.95
CA THR A 303 -2.68 18.24 -12.65
C THR A 303 -3.09 19.04 -13.88
N ASP A 304 -2.54 18.76 -15.07
CA ASP A 304 -3.00 19.28 -16.35
C ASP A 304 -4.09 18.41 -17.01
N GLY A 305 -4.55 17.35 -16.29
CA GLY A 305 -5.54 16.39 -16.77
C GLY A 305 -5.00 15.30 -17.69
N SER A 306 -3.70 15.33 -18.02
CA SER A 306 -3.11 14.33 -18.91
C SER A 306 -2.62 13.09 -18.15
N THR A 307 -2.67 11.93 -18.79
CA THR A 307 -1.95 10.73 -18.35
C THR A 307 -0.51 10.81 -18.82
N LYS A 308 0.43 10.81 -17.90
CA LYS A 308 1.88 10.95 -18.16
C LYS A 308 2.60 9.61 -18.24
N ASP A 309 2.05 8.59 -17.62
CA ASP A 309 2.53 7.21 -17.69
C ASP A 309 1.37 6.23 -17.54
N THR A 310 1.47 5.11 -18.24
CA THR A 310 0.52 4.00 -18.18
C THR A 310 1.31 2.71 -18.05
N SER A 311 0.98 1.88 -17.07
CA SER A 311 1.64 0.59 -16.90
C SER A 311 1.07 -0.49 -17.81
N PRO A 312 1.83 -1.56 -18.09
CA PRO A 312 1.21 -2.84 -18.44
C PRO A 312 0.35 -3.36 -17.28
N SER A 313 -0.43 -4.41 -17.53
CA SER A 313 -1.06 -5.17 -16.44
C SER A 313 -0.06 -6.15 -15.85
N TYR A 314 0.01 -6.19 -14.52
CA TYR A 314 0.79 -7.15 -13.75
C TYR A 314 -0.16 -8.17 -13.12
N SER A 315 0.26 -9.43 -13.07
CA SER A 315 -0.49 -10.51 -12.40
C SER A 315 0.09 -10.79 -11.04
N CYS A 316 -0.76 -11.15 -10.08
CA CYS A 316 -0.30 -11.65 -8.78
C CYS A 316 0.30 -13.06 -8.92
N HIS A 317 1.33 -13.34 -8.11
CA HIS A 317 2.09 -14.59 -8.07
C HIS A 317 1.29 -15.81 -7.60
#